data_4146b6f4404b8fc33eae1f4ec088200f
#
_entry.id   4146b6f4404b8fc33eae1f4ec088200f
#
_cell.length_a   1.000
_cell.length_b   1.000
_cell.length_c   1.000
_cell.angle_alpha   90.00
_cell.angle_beta   90.00
_cell.angle_gamma   90.00
#
_symmetry.space_group_name_H-M   'P 1'
#
loop_
_entity.id
_entity.type
_entity.pdbx_description
1 polymer ?
#
loop_
_entity_poly.entity_id
_entity_poly.type
_entity_poly.pdbx_seq_one_letter_code
_entity_poly.pdbx_strand_id
1 'polypeptide(L)'
;TCSGSITNDSYTLHCFSNAVHGGVDLERSLAKSCNSSFANIGLSLNLRDFSETCEELLFNRDLPIDFAGSGSRFSLSADSGKSEVMATAIGQGKTLVSPLHMALIVCAIQNDGVLMRPYLADRVENSDGGRVEQYEPSVYGRLMTEKEAKILRRYMKTVVEDGTASALKSDSYVAAGKTGSAEY
;
A
#
# COMPACT_ATOMS: atom_id res chain seq x y z
N THR A 1 -19.24 12.12 0.45
CA THR A 1 -19.77 12.25 1.83
C THR A 1 -19.91 10.85 2.42
N CYS A 2 -19.39 10.62 3.62
CA CYS A 2 -19.47 9.37 4.35
C CYS A 2 -20.53 9.45 5.46
N SER A 3 -21.54 8.59 5.41
CA SER A 3 -22.59 8.44 6.43
C SER A 3 -22.36 7.26 7.39
N GLY A 4 -21.16 6.67 7.41
CA GLY A 4 -20.81 5.53 8.25
C GLY A 4 -20.86 4.18 7.53
N SER A 5 -21.52 4.11 6.36
CA SER A 5 -21.59 2.91 5.53
C SER A 5 -21.80 3.27 4.06
N ILE A 6 -21.61 2.29 3.20
CA ILE A 6 -22.00 2.31 1.78
C ILE A 6 -22.66 0.99 1.44
N THR A 7 -23.79 1.05 0.75
CA THR A 7 -24.52 -0.13 0.27
C THR A 7 -24.51 -0.17 -1.25
N ASN A 8 -24.21 -1.31 -1.81
CA ASN A 8 -24.39 -1.57 -3.24
C ASN A 8 -25.06 -2.94 -3.40
N ASP A 9 -26.20 -2.95 -4.09
CA ASP A 9 -27.08 -4.12 -4.18
C ASP A 9 -27.44 -4.64 -2.77
N SER A 10 -27.11 -5.89 -2.45
CA SER A 10 -27.35 -6.51 -1.14
C SER A 10 -26.16 -6.44 -0.17
N TYR A 11 -25.03 -5.84 -0.58
CA TYR A 11 -23.83 -5.78 0.23
C TYR A 11 -23.65 -4.40 0.86
N THR A 12 -23.55 -4.36 2.17
CA THR A 12 -23.28 -3.14 2.94
C THR A 12 -21.93 -3.23 3.60
N LEU A 13 -21.09 -2.22 3.36
CA LEU A 13 -19.79 -2.06 3.98
C LEU A 13 -19.83 -0.89 4.97
N HIS A 14 -19.43 -1.16 6.21
CA HIS A 14 -19.40 -0.16 7.27
C HIS A 14 -18.00 0.43 7.46
N CYS A 15 -17.93 1.69 7.86
CA CYS A 15 -16.71 2.23 8.46
C CYS A 15 -16.49 1.59 9.84
N PHE A 16 -15.23 1.54 10.29
CA PHE A 16 -14.90 0.99 11.60
C PHE A 16 -15.73 1.67 12.70
N SER A 17 -16.33 0.86 13.58
CA SER A 17 -17.26 1.31 14.62
C SER A 17 -18.43 2.18 14.11
N ASN A 18 -18.84 2.00 12.86
CA ASN A 18 -19.88 2.80 12.19
C ASN A 18 -19.60 4.32 12.19
N ALA A 19 -18.31 4.72 12.19
CA ALA A 19 -17.90 6.11 12.24
C ALA A 19 -18.43 6.90 11.03
N VAL A 20 -19.07 8.02 11.28
CA VAL A 20 -19.54 8.97 10.25
C VAL A 20 -18.46 10.02 10.03
N HIS A 21 -17.83 10.03 8.84
CA HIS A 21 -16.74 10.95 8.54
C HIS A 21 -17.20 12.25 7.86
N GLY A 22 -18.47 12.32 7.41
CA GLY A 22 -19.03 13.51 6.76
C GLY A 22 -18.42 13.80 5.39
N GLY A 23 -18.20 15.06 5.10
CA GLY A 23 -17.52 15.53 3.87
C GLY A 23 -16.02 15.34 3.97
N VAL A 24 -15.46 14.36 3.24
CA VAL A 24 -14.04 14.08 3.19
C VAL A 24 -13.54 14.06 1.75
N ASP A 25 -12.38 14.63 1.51
CA ASP A 25 -11.59 14.47 0.29
C ASP A 25 -10.74 13.18 0.35
N LEU A 26 -9.90 12.94 -0.65
CA LEU A 26 -9.06 11.74 -0.72
C LEU A 26 -8.04 11.69 0.43
N GLU A 27 -7.39 12.80 0.75
CA GLU A 27 -6.41 12.89 1.82
C GLU A 27 -7.05 12.58 3.19
N ARG A 28 -8.17 13.20 3.49
CA ARG A 28 -8.93 12.93 4.72
C ARG A 28 -9.54 11.54 4.74
N SER A 29 -9.96 11.01 3.60
CA SER A 29 -10.44 9.64 3.51
C SER A 29 -9.35 8.64 3.90
N LEU A 30 -8.10 8.86 3.45
CA LEU A 30 -6.96 8.03 3.85
C LEU A 30 -6.63 8.22 5.34
N ALA A 31 -6.59 9.47 5.82
CA ALA A 31 -6.28 9.79 7.21
C ALA A 31 -7.25 9.15 8.21
N LYS A 32 -8.53 9.19 7.90
CA LYS A 32 -9.59 8.60 8.75
C LYS A 32 -9.89 7.13 8.45
N SER A 33 -9.17 6.53 7.50
CA SER A 33 -9.42 5.14 7.05
C SER A 33 -10.90 4.91 6.67
N CYS A 34 -11.44 5.78 5.82
CA CYS A 34 -12.86 5.81 5.50
C CYS A 34 -13.23 4.70 4.50
N ASN A 35 -13.78 3.60 4.96
CA ASN A 35 -14.18 2.47 4.12
C ASN A 35 -15.20 2.89 3.05
N SER A 36 -16.22 3.69 3.40
CA SER A 36 -17.23 4.17 2.45
C SER A 36 -16.62 4.95 1.28
N SER A 37 -15.62 5.81 1.55
CA SER A 37 -14.93 6.58 0.50
C SER A 37 -14.13 5.67 -0.42
N PHE A 38 -13.32 4.76 0.13
CA PHE A 38 -12.50 3.86 -0.68
C PHE A 38 -13.32 2.84 -1.45
N ALA A 39 -14.40 2.30 -0.87
CA ALA A 39 -15.32 1.43 -1.60
C ALA A 39 -15.97 2.16 -2.79
N ASN A 40 -16.39 3.42 -2.58
CA ASN A 40 -16.95 4.24 -3.67
C ASN A 40 -15.92 4.56 -4.76
N ILE A 41 -14.66 4.83 -4.38
CA ILE A 41 -13.56 5.01 -5.33
C ILE A 41 -13.36 3.72 -6.12
N GLY A 42 -13.24 2.56 -5.46
CA GLY A 42 -13.08 1.26 -6.11
C GLY A 42 -14.16 0.98 -7.15
N LEU A 43 -15.43 1.26 -6.80
CA LEU A 43 -16.56 1.11 -7.73
C LEU A 43 -16.51 2.06 -8.94
N SER A 44 -15.78 3.17 -8.85
CA SER A 44 -15.64 4.14 -9.94
C SER A 44 -14.42 3.89 -10.83
N LEU A 45 -13.49 3.01 -10.44
CA LEU A 45 -12.30 2.69 -11.20
C LEU A 45 -12.61 1.75 -12.37
N ASN A 46 -11.85 1.88 -13.44
CA ASN A 46 -11.74 0.84 -14.43
C ASN A 46 -10.92 -0.32 -13.82
N LEU A 47 -11.51 -1.52 -13.73
CA LEU A 47 -10.88 -2.66 -13.06
C LEU A 47 -9.64 -3.17 -13.78
N ARG A 48 -9.58 -3.01 -15.11
CA ARG A 48 -8.40 -3.36 -15.90
C ARG A 48 -7.23 -2.43 -15.55
N ASP A 49 -7.45 -1.13 -15.57
CA ASP A 49 -6.42 -0.12 -15.26
C ASP A 49 -5.96 -0.28 -13.79
N PHE A 50 -6.89 -0.63 -12.89
CA PHE A 50 -6.56 -0.92 -11.49
C PHE A 50 -5.67 -2.17 -11.37
N SER A 51 -5.97 -3.24 -12.10
CA SER A 51 -5.14 -4.44 -12.14
C SER A 51 -3.76 -4.17 -12.72
N GLU A 52 -3.68 -3.44 -13.83
CA GLU A 52 -2.42 -3.03 -14.45
C GLU A 52 -1.55 -2.20 -13.47
N THR A 53 -2.15 -1.25 -12.76
CA THR A 53 -1.45 -0.47 -11.71
C THR A 53 -0.93 -1.37 -10.58
N CYS A 54 -1.71 -2.37 -10.15
CA CYS A 54 -1.24 -3.32 -9.14
C CYS A 54 -0.08 -4.18 -9.66
N GLU A 55 -0.08 -4.55 -10.95
CA GLU A 55 1.05 -5.28 -11.55
C GLU A 55 2.31 -4.39 -11.67
N GLU A 56 2.16 -3.11 -11.94
CA GLU A 56 3.27 -2.13 -11.91
C GLU A 56 3.85 -2.01 -10.50
N LEU A 57 3.03 -2.16 -9.47
CA LEU A 57 3.43 -2.24 -8.07
C LEU A 57 3.95 -3.64 -7.66
N LEU A 58 4.17 -4.56 -8.62
CA LEU A 58 4.68 -5.91 -8.46
C LEU A 58 3.72 -6.93 -7.82
N PHE A 59 2.43 -6.67 -7.75
CA PHE A 59 1.47 -7.75 -7.50
C PHE A 59 1.47 -8.73 -8.69
N ASN A 60 1.24 -10.01 -8.42
CA ASN A 60 1.25 -11.08 -9.42
C ASN A 60 2.59 -11.25 -10.17
N ARG A 61 3.68 -10.70 -9.62
CA ARG A 61 5.03 -10.77 -10.18
C ARG A 61 6.03 -11.21 -9.11
N ASP A 62 7.18 -11.68 -9.56
CA ASP A 62 8.31 -11.96 -8.68
C ASP A 62 8.89 -10.66 -8.14
N LEU A 63 9.21 -10.65 -6.85
CA LEU A 63 9.91 -9.54 -6.22
C LEU A 63 11.40 -9.57 -6.61
N PRO A 64 12.08 -8.42 -6.68
CA PRO A 64 13.49 -8.34 -7.06
C PRO A 64 14.42 -8.74 -5.90
N ILE A 65 14.30 -9.97 -5.42
CA ILE A 65 15.03 -10.55 -4.30
C ILE A 65 15.77 -11.82 -4.76
N ASP A 66 16.94 -12.06 -4.18
CA ASP A 66 17.79 -13.21 -4.50
C ASP A 66 17.59 -14.41 -3.55
N PHE A 67 16.53 -14.36 -2.74
CA PHE A 67 16.19 -15.40 -1.77
C PHE A 67 14.71 -15.79 -1.89
N ALA A 68 14.36 -16.97 -1.33
CA ALA A 68 12.99 -17.44 -1.37
C ALA A 68 12.04 -16.47 -0.62
N GLY A 69 10.99 -16.05 -1.27
CA GLY A 69 9.97 -15.17 -0.72
C GLY A 69 8.60 -15.48 -1.30
N SER A 70 7.56 -15.10 -0.56
CA SER A 70 6.19 -15.22 -1.04
C SER A 70 5.83 -14.02 -1.89
N GLY A 71 5.35 -14.27 -3.11
CA GLY A 71 4.75 -13.25 -3.97
C GLY A 71 3.46 -12.71 -3.37
N SER A 72 3.05 -11.54 -3.84
CA SER A 72 1.75 -10.95 -3.51
C SER A 72 0.79 -11.15 -4.66
N ARG A 73 -0.50 -11.27 -4.35
CA ARG A 73 -1.53 -11.53 -5.35
C ARG A 73 -2.66 -10.51 -5.28
N PHE A 74 -2.93 -9.90 -6.42
CA PHE A 74 -4.11 -9.10 -6.66
C PHE A 74 -5.11 -9.94 -7.49
N SER A 75 -6.36 -9.99 -7.09
CA SER A 75 -7.33 -10.96 -7.60
C SER A 75 -8.49 -10.37 -8.39
N LEU A 76 -8.66 -9.04 -8.44
CA LEU A 76 -9.73 -8.43 -9.24
C LEU A 76 -9.48 -8.60 -10.74
N SER A 77 -10.56 -8.81 -11.45
CA SER A 77 -10.64 -8.85 -12.91
C SER A 77 -11.81 -8.00 -13.40
N ALA A 78 -11.93 -7.85 -14.72
CA ALA A 78 -13.04 -7.10 -15.31
C ALA A 78 -14.43 -7.67 -14.94
N ASP A 79 -14.51 -8.97 -14.61
CA ASP A 79 -15.74 -9.68 -14.26
C ASP A 79 -16.00 -9.74 -12.74
N SER A 80 -15.14 -9.12 -11.92
CA SER A 80 -15.29 -9.12 -10.46
C SER A 80 -16.57 -8.42 -10.02
N GLY A 81 -17.29 -9.06 -9.09
CA GLY A 81 -18.52 -8.51 -8.52
C GLY A 81 -18.27 -7.27 -7.67
N LYS A 82 -19.26 -6.37 -7.60
CA LYS A 82 -19.13 -5.09 -6.88
C LYS A 82 -18.77 -5.25 -5.40
N SER A 83 -19.28 -6.28 -4.72
CA SER A 83 -18.93 -6.58 -3.33
C SER A 83 -17.43 -6.92 -3.16
N GLU A 84 -16.87 -7.69 -4.11
CA GLU A 84 -15.45 -8.02 -4.13
C GLU A 84 -14.59 -6.76 -4.41
N VAL A 85 -15.02 -5.90 -5.32
CA VAL A 85 -14.39 -4.61 -5.60
C VAL A 85 -14.39 -3.72 -4.36
N MET A 86 -15.52 -3.58 -3.67
CA MET A 86 -15.63 -2.78 -2.45
C MET A 86 -14.72 -3.31 -1.34
N ALA A 87 -14.69 -4.65 -1.14
CA ALA A 87 -13.82 -5.27 -0.14
C ALA A 87 -12.33 -5.06 -0.48
N THR A 88 -11.94 -5.30 -1.74
CA THR A 88 -10.55 -5.12 -2.18
C THR A 88 -10.10 -3.67 -2.06
N ALA A 89 -10.96 -2.70 -2.38
CA ALA A 89 -10.65 -1.27 -2.30
C ALA A 89 -10.34 -0.77 -0.87
N ILE A 90 -10.73 -1.51 0.16
CA ILE A 90 -10.39 -1.22 1.57
C ILE A 90 -9.28 -2.14 2.12
N GLY A 91 -8.64 -2.95 1.26
CA GLY A 91 -7.59 -3.88 1.66
C GLY A 91 -8.06 -5.20 2.27
N GLN A 92 -9.32 -5.58 1.99
CA GLN A 92 -9.93 -6.84 2.40
C GLN A 92 -10.08 -7.77 1.19
N GLY A 93 -10.75 -8.91 1.38
CA GLY A 93 -11.06 -9.85 0.30
C GLY A 93 -9.92 -10.81 0.00
N LYS A 94 -9.73 -11.14 -1.29
CA LYS A 94 -8.80 -12.19 -1.74
C LYS A 94 -7.39 -11.69 -2.09
N THR A 95 -7.16 -10.38 -2.05
CA THR A 95 -5.85 -9.80 -2.29
C THR A 95 -4.91 -10.13 -1.14
N LEU A 96 -3.74 -10.64 -1.46
CA LEU A 96 -2.72 -11.03 -0.50
C LEU A 96 -1.44 -10.24 -0.76
N VAL A 97 -0.85 -9.72 0.29
CA VAL A 97 0.43 -9.01 0.22
C VAL A 97 1.40 -9.55 1.27
N SER A 98 2.64 -9.84 0.87
CA SER A 98 3.67 -10.20 1.83
C SER A 98 4.19 -8.94 2.56
N PRO A 99 4.60 -9.07 3.84
CA PRO A 99 5.20 -7.95 4.58
C PRO A 99 6.40 -7.33 3.85
N LEU A 100 7.24 -8.15 3.24
CA LEU A 100 8.39 -7.70 2.44
C LEU A 100 7.94 -6.85 1.25
N HIS A 101 6.93 -7.30 0.49
CA HIS A 101 6.42 -6.53 -0.64
C HIS A 101 5.86 -5.18 -0.20
N MET A 102 5.09 -5.16 0.88
CA MET A 102 4.58 -3.90 1.43
C MET A 102 5.73 -2.96 1.85
N ALA A 103 6.78 -3.48 2.47
CA ALA A 103 7.97 -2.70 2.81
C ALA A 103 8.66 -2.12 1.56
N LEU A 104 8.78 -2.90 0.47
CA LEU A 104 9.35 -2.43 -0.79
C LEU A 104 8.52 -1.29 -1.40
N ILE A 105 7.19 -1.39 -1.38
CA ILE A 105 6.30 -0.31 -1.85
C ILE A 105 6.50 0.96 -1.01
N VAL A 106 6.57 0.84 0.32
CA VAL A 106 6.80 1.99 1.23
C VAL A 106 8.17 2.60 0.99
N CYS A 107 9.22 1.79 0.78
CA CYS A 107 10.55 2.27 0.40
C CYS A 107 10.53 3.03 -0.92
N ALA A 108 9.81 2.53 -1.93
CA ALA A 108 9.67 3.24 -3.21
C ALA A 108 8.92 4.57 -3.04
N ILE A 109 7.85 4.62 -2.24
CA ILE A 109 7.14 5.87 -1.91
C ILE A 109 8.11 6.88 -1.29
N GLN A 110 8.95 6.45 -0.34
CA GLN A 110 9.92 7.33 0.32
C GLN A 110 11.05 7.77 -0.62
N ASN A 111 11.40 6.95 -1.60
CA ASN A 111 12.46 7.20 -2.58
C ASN A 111 11.93 7.73 -3.93
N ASP A 112 10.99 8.67 -3.88
CA ASP A 112 10.43 9.37 -5.04
C ASP A 112 9.91 8.42 -6.15
N GLY A 113 9.36 7.28 -5.75
CA GLY A 113 8.79 6.27 -6.64
C GLY A 113 9.80 5.26 -7.20
N VAL A 114 11.07 5.35 -6.82
CA VAL A 114 12.13 4.45 -7.27
C VAL A 114 12.33 3.31 -6.27
N LEU A 115 12.19 2.08 -6.74
CA LEU A 115 12.52 0.87 -5.98
C LEU A 115 13.98 0.52 -6.17
N MET A 116 14.69 0.36 -5.05
CA MET A 116 16.04 -0.22 -5.00
C MET A 116 15.95 -1.74 -4.86
N ARG A 117 16.93 -2.47 -5.41
CA ARG A 117 17.04 -3.92 -5.18
C ARG A 117 17.39 -4.17 -3.72
N PRO A 118 16.60 -4.93 -2.96
CA PRO A 118 16.99 -5.32 -1.61
C PRO A 118 18.08 -6.40 -1.66
N TYR A 119 19.00 -6.34 -0.73
CA TYR A 119 20.04 -7.36 -0.55
C TYR A 119 20.26 -7.61 0.95
N LEU A 120 20.67 -8.81 1.30
CA LEU A 120 20.91 -9.24 2.68
C LEU A 120 22.41 -9.22 3.03
N ALA A 121 23.24 -9.57 2.06
CA ALA A 121 24.69 -9.57 2.23
C ALA A 121 25.27 -8.24 1.79
N ASP A 122 26.03 -7.59 2.65
CA ASP A 122 26.78 -6.39 2.34
C ASP A 122 28.04 -6.75 1.53
N ARG A 123 28.74 -7.80 1.96
CA ARG A 123 29.96 -8.27 1.33
C ARG A 123 30.23 -9.75 1.62
N VAL A 124 31.13 -10.32 0.84
CA VAL A 124 31.71 -11.64 1.09
C VAL A 124 33.20 -11.46 1.37
N GLU A 125 33.69 -12.05 2.45
CA GLU A 125 35.10 -12.05 2.84
C GLU A 125 35.65 -13.48 2.88
N ASN A 126 36.93 -13.65 2.58
CA ASN A 126 37.63 -14.91 2.79
C ASN A 126 38.01 -15.09 4.27
N SER A 127 38.59 -16.24 4.63
CA SER A 127 39.00 -16.56 6.01
C SER A 127 40.06 -15.60 6.57
N ASP A 128 40.82 -14.92 5.72
CA ASP A 128 41.88 -13.99 6.08
C ASP A 128 41.41 -12.54 6.15
N GLY A 129 40.11 -12.31 6.01
CA GLY A 129 39.46 -10.96 6.03
C GLY A 129 39.62 -10.22 4.70
N GLY A 130 40.14 -10.86 3.65
CA GLY A 130 40.20 -10.27 2.31
C GLY A 130 38.80 -10.20 1.68
N ARG A 131 38.45 -9.04 1.10
CA ARG A 131 37.18 -8.85 0.41
C ARG A 131 37.15 -9.66 -0.90
N VAL A 132 36.15 -10.54 -1.03
CA VAL A 132 35.90 -11.34 -2.23
C VAL A 132 34.90 -10.66 -3.13
N GLU A 133 33.81 -10.13 -2.53
CA GLU A 133 32.73 -9.48 -3.24
C GLU A 133 32.14 -8.36 -2.39
N GLN A 134 31.66 -7.30 -3.02
CA GLN A 134 30.94 -6.20 -2.38
C GLN A 134 29.63 -5.98 -3.12
N TYR A 135 28.52 -5.94 -2.40
CA TYR A 135 27.22 -5.62 -2.95
C TYR A 135 26.96 -4.13 -2.82
N GLU A 136 26.64 -3.48 -3.92
CA GLU A 136 26.35 -2.06 -3.95
C GLU A 136 24.85 -1.81 -4.18
N PRO A 137 24.28 -0.74 -3.58
CA PRO A 137 22.90 -0.37 -3.85
C PRO A 137 22.65 -0.20 -5.35
N SER A 138 21.63 -0.86 -5.87
CA SER A 138 21.27 -0.77 -7.29
C SER A 138 19.78 -0.50 -7.47
N VAL A 139 19.45 0.25 -8.51
CA VAL A 139 18.05 0.54 -8.87
C VAL A 139 17.43 -0.70 -9.52
N TYR A 140 16.26 -1.10 -9.03
CA TYR A 140 15.42 -2.08 -9.72
C TYR A 140 14.60 -1.41 -10.83
N GLY A 141 13.88 -0.36 -10.49
CA GLY A 141 13.00 0.36 -11.41
C GLY A 141 12.15 1.41 -10.71
N ARG A 142 11.25 1.99 -11.46
CA ARG A 142 10.29 2.96 -10.96
C ARG A 142 8.91 2.31 -10.83
N LEU A 143 8.31 2.35 -9.64
CA LEU A 143 6.97 1.81 -9.36
C LEU A 143 5.88 2.86 -9.52
N MET A 144 6.20 4.14 -9.37
CA MET A 144 5.28 5.28 -9.50
C MET A 144 6.05 6.54 -9.84
N THR A 145 5.37 7.56 -10.32
CA THR A 145 5.99 8.86 -10.59
C THR A 145 6.41 9.55 -9.28
N GLU A 146 7.38 10.46 -9.37
CA GLU A 146 7.77 11.30 -8.23
C GLU A 146 6.60 12.11 -7.66
N LYS A 147 5.70 12.58 -8.53
CA LYS A 147 4.51 13.33 -8.14
C LYS A 147 3.56 12.48 -7.30
N GLU A 148 3.31 11.24 -7.70
CA GLU A 148 2.46 10.28 -6.96
C GLU A 148 3.10 9.93 -5.62
N ALA A 149 4.39 9.65 -5.59
CA ALA A 149 5.12 9.37 -4.36
C ALA A 149 5.04 10.54 -3.37
N LYS A 150 5.20 11.79 -3.83
CA LYS A 150 5.04 13.00 -3.00
C LYS A 150 3.62 13.15 -2.44
N ILE A 151 2.60 12.87 -3.25
CA ILE A 151 1.20 12.91 -2.81
C ILE A 151 0.95 11.84 -1.74
N LEU A 152 1.41 10.60 -1.97
CA LEU A 152 1.25 9.51 -1.01
C LEU A 152 1.96 9.80 0.31
N ARG A 153 3.21 10.29 0.30
CA ARG A 153 3.93 10.71 1.51
C ARG A 153 3.16 11.77 2.30
N ARG A 154 2.64 12.78 1.61
CA ARG A 154 1.82 13.83 2.25
C ARG A 154 0.60 13.22 2.92
N TYR A 155 -0.15 12.38 2.22
CA TYR A 155 -1.36 11.74 2.75
C TYR A 155 -1.03 10.81 3.92
N MET A 156 0.04 10.01 3.82
CA MET A 156 0.50 9.14 4.90
C MET A 156 0.97 9.94 6.13
N LYS A 157 1.53 11.14 5.93
CA LYS A 157 1.87 12.07 7.02
C LYS A 157 0.60 12.57 7.71
N THR A 158 -0.45 12.94 6.96
CA THR A 158 -1.75 13.35 7.51
C THR A 158 -2.42 12.23 8.32
N VAL A 159 -2.20 10.93 7.96
CA VAL A 159 -2.67 9.80 8.78
C VAL A 159 -2.07 9.82 10.19
N VAL A 160 -0.82 10.25 10.33
CA VAL A 160 -0.14 10.39 11.63
C VAL A 160 -0.54 11.70 12.30
N GLU A 161 -0.60 12.81 11.58
CA GLU A 161 -0.87 14.13 12.15
C GLU A 161 -2.32 14.34 12.60
N ASP A 162 -3.30 13.82 11.84
CA ASP A 162 -4.75 14.03 12.09
C ASP A 162 -5.58 12.76 11.83
N GLY A 163 -4.97 11.58 11.88
CA GLY A 163 -5.65 10.35 11.52
C GLY A 163 -5.47 9.21 12.50
N THR A 164 -5.67 8.01 11.97
CA THR A 164 -5.70 6.75 12.74
C THR A 164 -4.34 6.32 13.31
N ALA A 165 -3.22 6.91 12.86
CA ALA A 165 -1.87 6.60 13.33
C ALA A 165 -1.30 7.68 14.28
N SER A 166 -2.13 8.48 14.94
CA SER A 166 -1.70 9.60 15.80
C SER A 166 -0.79 9.19 16.97
N ALA A 167 -0.79 7.93 17.37
CA ALA A 167 0.14 7.38 18.36
C ALA A 167 1.62 7.41 17.91
N LEU A 168 1.88 7.59 16.60
CA LEU A 168 3.23 7.71 16.05
C LEU A 168 3.76 9.15 16.00
N LYS A 169 3.00 10.14 16.48
CA LYS A 169 3.47 11.52 16.56
C LYS A 169 4.69 11.64 17.47
N SER A 170 5.67 12.40 17.03
CA SER A 170 6.88 12.67 17.79
C SER A 170 7.43 14.05 17.42
N ASP A 171 8.07 14.72 18.39
CA ASP A 171 8.81 15.96 18.18
C ASP A 171 10.24 15.69 17.67
N SER A 172 10.69 14.43 17.74
CA SER A 172 12.06 14.04 17.38
C SER A 172 12.18 13.53 15.94
N TYR A 173 11.09 13.16 15.28
CA TYR A 173 11.08 12.65 13.91
C TYR A 173 9.73 12.90 13.23
N VAL A 174 9.71 12.84 11.91
CA VAL A 174 8.49 12.88 11.12
C VAL A 174 8.12 11.46 10.72
N ALA A 175 6.98 10.99 11.19
CA ALA A 175 6.42 9.70 10.78
C ALA A 175 5.35 9.88 9.70
N ALA A 176 5.30 8.92 8.79
CA ALA A 176 4.24 8.77 7.81
C ALA A 176 3.85 7.29 7.74
N GLY A 177 2.57 6.98 7.66
CA GLY A 177 2.13 5.59 7.65
C GLY A 177 0.64 5.44 7.34
N LYS A 178 0.20 4.19 7.28
CA LYS A 178 -1.22 3.82 7.20
C LYS A 178 -1.48 2.63 8.11
N THR A 179 -2.46 2.76 8.99
CA THR A 179 -2.92 1.64 9.83
C THR A 179 -3.59 0.57 8.98
N GLY A 180 -3.44 -0.70 9.37
CA GLY A 180 -4.12 -1.83 8.78
C GLY A 180 -4.92 -2.60 9.84
N SER A 181 -6.11 -3.06 9.47
CA SER A 181 -6.90 -4.02 10.24
C SER A 181 -7.58 -4.95 9.23
N ALA A 182 -7.39 -6.24 9.38
CA ALA A 182 -7.99 -7.25 8.54
C ALA A 182 -8.80 -8.23 9.40
N GLU A 183 -9.94 -8.65 8.89
CA GLU A 183 -10.73 -9.73 9.47
C GLU A 183 -10.39 -11.04 8.74
N TYR A 184 -10.31 -12.14 9.48
CA TYR A 184 -10.06 -13.48 8.97
C TYR A 184 -11.35 -14.26 8.83
#